data_9827662522fe4213d7982adff414da9c
#
_entry.id   9827662522fe4213d7982adff414da9c
#
_cell.length_a   1.000
_cell.length_b   1.000
_cell.length_c   1.000
_cell.angle_alpha   90.00
_cell.angle_beta   90.00
_cell.angle_gamma   90.00
#
_symmetry.space_group_name_H-M   'P 1'
#
loop_
_entity.id
_entity.type
_entity.pdbx_description
1 polymer ?
#
loop_
_entity_poly.entity_id
_entity_poly.type
_entity_poly.pdbx_seq_one_letter_code
_entity_poly.pdbx_strand_id
1 'polypeptide(L)'
;EMCIRDSTEGIARILVELTETQALIGFVGAPFTLASYLIEGGPSKNHERTKALMHADPETWHMLMRRLVPTITRFLQVQVDAGIDAMQLFDSWAGYLNERDYREFVLPYSREILAGVEIPRIHFGVGTGELLPAMSEAGSEVMGVDYRVPMDAAAERVSARVLQGNLDPAMLFAGDDAVRQAVRTIRGEVDRARERGDIDGHIWNLGHGVLPTTDAEAITRAVSIIHEEG
;
A
#
# COMPACT_ATOMS: atom_id res chain seq x y z
N GLU A 1 11.70 -21.04 -7.28
CA GLU A 1 12.89 -20.59 -8.06
C GLU A 1 12.48 -19.87 -9.36
N MET A 2 11.53 -20.39 -10.14
CA MET A 2 11.10 -19.78 -11.42
C MET A 2 10.55 -18.36 -11.25
N CYS A 3 9.59 -18.13 -10.35
CA CYS A 3 9.02 -16.79 -10.11
C CYS A 3 10.05 -15.76 -9.61
N ILE A 4 11.03 -16.19 -8.81
CA ILE A 4 12.12 -15.32 -8.31
C ILE A 4 13.00 -14.87 -9.48
N ARG A 5 13.40 -15.80 -10.34
CA ARG A 5 14.20 -15.51 -11.52
C ARG A 5 13.48 -14.60 -12.51
N ASP A 6 12.21 -14.88 -12.78
CA ASP A 6 11.38 -14.06 -13.69
C ASP A 6 11.23 -12.62 -13.16
N SER A 7 11.05 -12.45 -11.84
CA SER A 7 10.98 -11.13 -11.22
C SER A 7 12.30 -10.36 -11.35
N THR A 8 13.44 -11.01 -11.11
CA THR A 8 14.77 -10.38 -11.26
C THR A 8 15.04 -9.95 -12.69
N GLU A 9 14.74 -10.82 -13.68
CA GLU A 9 14.89 -10.49 -15.09
C GLU A 9 13.94 -9.35 -15.52
N GLY A 10 12.72 -9.35 -15.03
CA GLY A 10 11.74 -8.27 -15.27
C GLY A 10 12.22 -6.92 -14.75
N ILE A 11 12.69 -6.88 -13.51
CA ILE A 11 13.24 -5.67 -12.89
C ILE A 11 14.44 -5.17 -13.68
N ALA A 12 15.39 -6.04 -14.03
CA ALA A 12 16.56 -5.67 -14.79
C ALA A 12 16.22 -5.03 -16.15
N ARG A 13 15.20 -5.56 -16.85
CA ARG A 13 14.72 -4.99 -18.11
C ARG A 13 14.08 -3.61 -17.92
N ILE A 14 13.27 -3.43 -16.87
CA ILE A 14 12.63 -2.15 -16.56
C ILE A 14 13.69 -1.10 -16.25
N LEU A 15 14.68 -1.42 -15.42
CA LEU A 15 15.73 -0.48 -15.02
C LEU A 15 16.53 0.08 -16.22
N VAL A 16 16.70 -0.69 -17.29
CA VAL A 16 17.39 -0.21 -18.52
C VAL A 16 16.56 0.85 -19.26
N GLU A 17 15.22 0.79 -19.14
CA GLU A 17 14.30 1.70 -19.82
C GLU A 17 13.95 2.95 -19.00
N LEU A 18 14.22 2.94 -17.68
CA LEU A 18 13.96 4.08 -16.81
C LEU A 18 14.97 5.20 -17.00
N THR A 19 14.50 6.44 -16.87
CA THR A 19 15.35 7.64 -16.83
C THR A 19 15.83 7.93 -15.41
N GLU A 20 16.82 8.79 -15.25
CA GLU A 20 17.34 9.21 -13.93
C GLU A 20 16.30 9.89 -13.02
N THR A 21 15.18 10.36 -13.59
CA THR A 21 14.08 11.01 -12.86
C THR A 21 12.95 10.06 -12.46
N GLN A 22 13.08 8.78 -12.81
CA GLN A 22 12.06 7.75 -12.52
C GLN A 22 12.58 6.78 -11.47
N ALA A 23 11.73 6.39 -10.53
CA ALA A 23 12.02 5.40 -9.50
C ALA A 23 11.21 4.14 -9.73
N LEU A 24 11.79 2.98 -9.44
CA LEU A 24 11.11 1.70 -9.48
C LEU A 24 10.68 1.28 -8.10
N ILE A 25 9.38 1.19 -7.88
CA ILE A 25 8.79 0.69 -6.64
C ILE A 25 8.52 -0.80 -6.80
N GLY A 26 9.24 -1.63 -6.04
CA GLY A 26 8.93 -3.04 -5.88
C GLY A 26 7.75 -3.24 -4.92
N PHE A 27 7.15 -4.43 -4.91
CA PHE A 27 6.04 -4.68 -4.01
C PHE A 27 5.93 -6.13 -3.57
N VAL A 28 5.27 -6.31 -2.43
CA VAL A 28 4.89 -7.63 -1.91
C VAL A 28 3.50 -7.56 -1.27
N GLY A 29 2.79 -8.69 -1.29
CA GLY A 29 1.56 -8.83 -0.51
C GLY A 29 1.87 -8.89 0.99
N ALA A 30 1.08 -8.18 1.79
CA ALA A 30 1.19 -8.20 3.23
C ALA A 30 0.73 -9.55 3.83
N PRO A 31 1.18 -9.89 5.03
CA PRO A 31 1.01 -11.23 5.59
C PRO A 31 -0.45 -11.63 5.76
N PHE A 32 -1.35 -10.71 6.19
CA PHE A 32 -2.78 -11.00 6.29
C PHE A 32 -3.41 -11.31 4.94
N THR A 33 -3.10 -10.50 3.94
CA THR A 33 -3.61 -10.68 2.57
C THR A 33 -3.19 -12.02 2.01
N LEU A 34 -1.92 -12.41 2.15
CA LEU A 34 -1.42 -13.70 1.65
C LEU A 34 -1.96 -14.89 2.45
N ALA A 35 -2.02 -14.80 3.78
CA ALA A 35 -2.63 -15.83 4.63
C ALA A 35 -4.10 -16.05 4.25
N SER A 36 -4.83 -14.96 4.01
CA SER A 36 -6.23 -15.02 3.59
C SER A 36 -6.41 -15.72 2.25
N TYR A 37 -5.56 -15.47 1.25
CA TYR A 37 -5.56 -16.22 -0.02
C TYR A 37 -5.37 -17.72 0.20
N LEU A 38 -4.44 -18.10 1.07
CA LEU A 38 -4.14 -19.51 1.34
C LEU A 38 -5.31 -20.21 2.06
N ILE A 39 -5.93 -19.55 3.04
CA ILE A 39 -6.99 -20.13 3.87
C ILE A 39 -8.32 -20.18 3.12
N GLU A 40 -8.68 -19.11 2.42
CA GLU A 40 -9.93 -19.02 1.65
C GLU A 40 -9.86 -19.87 0.36
N GLY A 41 -8.66 -20.07 -0.18
CA GLY A 41 -8.43 -20.76 -1.46
C GLY A 41 -8.66 -19.87 -2.68
N GLY A 42 -8.81 -18.57 -2.49
CA GLY A 42 -9.05 -17.57 -3.53
C GLY A 42 -9.63 -16.28 -2.94
N PRO A 43 -10.16 -15.37 -3.80
CA PRO A 43 -10.82 -14.16 -3.32
C PRO A 43 -12.02 -14.48 -2.42
N SER A 44 -12.13 -13.77 -1.30
CA SER A 44 -13.26 -13.89 -0.37
C SER A 44 -13.91 -12.52 -0.16
N LYS A 45 -15.23 -12.51 0.02
CA LYS A 45 -15.97 -11.28 0.29
C LYS A 45 -15.89 -10.86 1.75
N ASN A 46 -15.83 -11.81 2.67
CA ASN A 46 -15.95 -11.57 4.12
C ASN A 46 -14.76 -12.09 4.91
N HIS A 47 -13.88 -12.87 4.30
CA HIS A 47 -12.72 -13.52 4.94
C HIS A 47 -13.12 -14.34 6.20
N GLU A 48 -14.28 -15.00 6.15
CA GLU A 48 -14.86 -15.68 7.32
C GLU A 48 -14.04 -16.86 7.80
N ARG A 49 -13.45 -17.65 6.89
CA ARG A 49 -12.59 -18.79 7.26
C ARG A 49 -11.28 -18.30 7.89
N THR A 50 -10.72 -17.25 7.34
CA THR A 50 -9.50 -16.61 7.85
C THR A 50 -9.72 -16.08 9.25
N LYS A 51 -10.78 -15.29 9.45
CA LYS A 51 -11.12 -14.72 10.76
C LYS A 51 -11.50 -15.79 11.77
N ALA A 52 -12.20 -16.84 11.33
CA ALA A 52 -12.52 -17.97 12.20
C ALA A 52 -11.24 -18.67 12.69
N LEU A 53 -10.25 -18.91 11.82
CA LEU A 53 -8.97 -19.51 12.22
C LEU A 53 -8.22 -18.63 13.23
N MET A 54 -8.15 -17.32 13.00
CA MET A 54 -7.50 -16.38 13.92
C MET A 54 -7.98 -16.52 15.35
N HIS A 55 -9.31 -16.68 15.53
CA HIS A 55 -9.93 -16.73 16.85
C HIS A 55 -10.12 -18.15 17.41
N ALA A 56 -10.36 -19.15 16.56
CA ALA A 56 -10.60 -20.51 17.01
C ALA A 56 -9.29 -21.28 17.28
N ASP A 57 -8.23 -20.97 16.55
CA ASP A 57 -6.90 -21.59 16.71
C ASP A 57 -5.78 -20.57 16.46
N PRO A 58 -5.57 -19.65 17.41
CA PRO A 58 -4.52 -18.62 17.31
C PRO A 58 -3.11 -19.21 17.14
N GLU A 59 -2.86 -20.38 17.72
CA GLU A 59 -1.54 -21.02 17.61
C GLU A 59 -1.23 -21.40 16.16
N THR A 60 -2.17 -22.04 15.47
CA THR A 60 -2.06 -22.37 14.05
C THR A 60 -1.95 -21.11 13.20
N TRP A 61 -2.73 -20.06 13.49
CA TRP A 61 -2.60 -18.78 12.82
C TRP A 61 -1.20 -18.19 12.93
N HIS A 62 -0.69 -18.07 14.16
CA HIS A 62 0.65 -17.51 14.39
C HIS A 62 1.76 -18.40 13.80
N MET A 63 1.57 -19.72 13.75
CA MET A 63 2.51 -20.62 13.08
C MET A 63 2.53 -20.38 11.56
N LEU A 64 1.37 -20.19 10.93
CA LEU A 64 1.27 -19.83 9.51
C LEU A 64 1.97 -18.49 9.24
N MET A 65 1.67 -17.47 10.03
CA MET A 65 2.27 -16.13 9.86
C MET A 65 3.80 -16.17 10.00
N ARG A 66 4.32 -16.88 11.00
CA ARG A 66 5.78 -17.08 11.17
C ARG A 66 6.45 -17.81 10.00
N ARG A 67 5.69 -18.58 9.22
CA ARG A 67 6.21 -19.23 7.99
C ARG A 67 6.11 -18.35 6.78
N LEU A 68 5.11 -17.46 6.71
CA LEU A 68 4.92 -16.51 5.61
C LEU A 68 5.97 -15.41 5.62
N VAL A 69 6.28 -14.85 6.79
CA VAL A 69 7.22 -13.72 6.92
C VAL A 69 8.56 -13.97 6.22
N PRO A 70 9.28 -15.06 6.49
CA PRO A 70 10.56 -15.33 5.81
C PRO A 70 10.42 -15.44 4.29
N THR A 71 9.30 -15.99 3.81
CA THR A 71 9.04 -16.13 2.37
C THR A 71 8.81 -14.77 1.72
N ILE A 72 8.01 -13.91 2.35
CA ILE A 72 7.74 -12.55 1.89
C ILE A 72 9.03 -11.72 1.90
N THR A 73 9.77 -11.76 3.00
CA THR A 73 11.03 -11.02 3.16
C THR A 73 12.06 -11.49 2.13
N ARG A 74 12.18 -12.80 1.89
CA ARG A 74 13.09 -13.32 0.87
C ARG A 74 12.70 -12.87 -0.54
N PHE A 75 11.42 -12.89 -0.87
CA PHE A 75 10.94 -12.40 -2.17
C PHE A 75 11.18 -10.89 -2.34
N LEU A 76 10.99 -10.12 -1.26
CA LEU A 76 11.28 -8.70 -1.25
C LEU A 76 12.79 -8.45 -1.41
N GLN A 77 13.65 -9.19 -0.70
CA GLN A 77 15.10 -9.04 -0.80
C GLN A 77 15.61 -9.27 -2.22
N VAL A 78 15.03 -10.24 -2.95
CA VAL A 78 15.36 -10.47 -4.36
C VAL A 78 15.07 -9.24 -5.22
N GLN A 79 14.00 -8.50 -4.95
CA GLN A 79 13.68 -7.26 -5.66
C GLN A 79 14.65 -6.14 -5.28
N VAL A 80 15.02 -6.05 -4.00
CA VAL A 80 16.04 -5.09 -3.50
C VAL A 80 17.39 -5.35 -4.16
N ASP A 81 17.83 -6.61 -4.17
CA ASP A 81 19.09 -7.03 -4.79
C ASP A 81 19.09 -6.77 -6.32
N ALA A 82 17.91 -6.76 -6.94
CA ALA A 82 17.73 -6.44 -8.36
C ALA A 82 17.69 -4.94 -8.65
N GLY A 83 17.63 -4.07 -7.63
CA GLY A 83 17.81 -2.62 -7.75
C GLY A 83 16.54 -1.79 -7.73
N ILE A 84 15.49 -2.21 -7.03
CA ILE A 84 14.34 -1.32 -6.78
C ILE A 84 14.73 -0.17 -5.84
N ASP A 85 14.12 1.01 -6.03
CA ASP A 85 14.40 2.21 -5.24
C ASP A 85 13.59 2.30 -3.95
N ALA A 86 12.39 1.74 -3.94
CA ALA A 86 11.49 1.68 -2.80
C ALA A 86 10.65 0.41 -2.86
N MET A 87 10.02 0.05 -1.74
CA MET A 87 9.09 -1.09 -1.71
C MET A 87 7.71 -0.67 -1.20
N GLN A 88 6.68 -1.37 -1.66
CA GLN A 88 5.33 -1.23 -1.13
C GLN A 88 4.79 -2.55 -0.58
N LEU A 89 4.36 -2.54 0.68
CA LEU A 89 3.64 -3.62 1.34
C LEU A 89 2.14 -3.43 1.12
N PHE A 90 1.52 -4.33 0.35
CA PHE A 90 0.09 -4.25 0.01
C PHE A 90 -0.76 -5.09 0.98
N ASP A 91 -1.47 -4.41 1.89
CA ASP A 91 -2.42 -5.04 2.82
C ASP A 91 -3.87 -4.84 2.35
N SER A 92 -4.15 -5.32 1.13
CA SER A 92 -5.38 -5.06 0.40
C SER A 92 -6.65 -5.51 1.15
N TRP A 93 -6.53 -6.47 2.06
CA TRP A 93 -7.67 -7.04 2.77
C TRP A 93 -7.71 -6.75 4.28
N ALA A 94 -6.71 -6.03 4.82
CA ALA A 94 -6.68 -5.68 6.23
C ALA A 94 -7.90 -4.88 6.69
N GLY A 95 -8.52 -4.09 5.81
CA GLY A 95 -9.72 -3.31 6.11
C GLY A 95 -10.95 -4.14 6.53
N TYR A 96 -10.90 -5.47 6.39
CA TYR A 96 -11.92 -6.37 6.94
C TYR A 96 -11.72 -6.69 8.43
N LEU A 97 -10.61 -6.25 9.03
CA LEU A 97 -10.30 -6.43 10.45
C LEU A 97 -10.71 -5.18 11.25
N ASN A 98 -11.03 -5.39 12.51
CA ASN A 98 -11.02 -4.32 13.48
C ASN A 98 -9.57 -4.06 13.98
N GLU A 99 -9.34 -2.92 14.62
CA GLU A 99 -8.00 -2.50 15.05
C GLU A 99 -7.38 -3.50 16.06
N ARG A 100 -8.16 -4.04 16.99
CA ARG A 100 -7.67 -5.01 17.98
C ARG A 100 -7.13 -6.27 17.31
N ASP A 101 -7.89 -6.83 16.36
CA ASP A 101 -7.50 -8.03 15.63
C ASP A 101 -6.26 -7.74 14.76
N TYR A 102 -6.20 -6.57 14.12
CA TYR A 102 -5.02 -6.18 13.37
C TYR A 102 -3.77 -6.11 14.27
N ARG A 103 -3.87 -5.47 15.43
CA ARG A 103 -2.77 -5.35 16.40
C ARG A 103 -2.28 -6.69 16.92
N GLU A 104 -3.19 -7.59 17.23
CA GLU A 104 -2.85 -8.90 17.81
C GLU A 104 -2.33 -9.87 16.75
N PHE A 105 -3.02 -9.97 15.62
CA PHE A 105 -2.82 -11.06 14.66
C PHE A 105 -2.00 -10.66 13.43
N VAL A 106 -1.78 -9.37 13.14
CA VAL A 106 -1.17 -8.91 11.89
C VAL A 106 0.02 -7.98 12.10
N LEU A 107 -0.12 -6.93 12.89
CA LEU A 107 0.89 -5.90 13.11
C LEU A 107 2.30 -6.44 13.40
N PRO A 108 2.51 -7.44 14.28
CA PRO A 108 3.85 -7.96 14.56
C PRO A 108 4.58 -8.46 13.31
N TYR A 109 3.85 -9.08 12.40
CA TYR A 109 4.37 -9.68 11.17
C TYR A 109 4.63 -8.64 10.08
N SER A 110 3.74 -7.65 9.92
CA SER A 110 3.96 -6.52 9.02
C SER A 110 5.19 -5.71 9.45
N ARG A 111 5.36 -5.50 10.75
CA ARG A 111 6.55 -4.85 11.33
C ARG A 111 7.84 -5.62 11.02
N GLU A 112 7.84 -6.94 11.18
CA GLU A 112 9.00 -7.78 10.90
C GLU A 112 9.41 -7.73 9.42
N ILE A 113 8.43 -7.73 8.49
CA ILE A 113 8.70 -7.61 7.06
C ILE A 113 9.29 -6.24 6.73
N LEU A 114 8.67 -5.16 7.22
CA LEU A 114 9.15 -3.80 6.96
C LEU A 114 10.54 -3.55 7.56
N ALA A 115 10.84 -4.10 8.73
CA ALA A 115 12.17 -4.03 9.34
C ALA A 115 13.24 -4.87 8.61
N GLY A 116 12.83 -5.75 7.70
CA GLY A 116 13.73 -6.66 6.98
C GLY A 116 14.48 -6.04 5.80
N VAL A 117 14.25 -4.76 5.47
CA VAL A 117 14.88 -4.05 4.36
C VAL A 117 15.26 -2.61 4.72
N GLU A 118 16.32 -2.09 4.09
CA GLU A 118 16.89 -0.76 4.37
C GLU A 118 16.63 0.26 3.24
N ILE A 119 15.59 0.03 2.42
CA ILE A 119 15.12 0.98 1.40
C ILE A 119 13.83 1.66 1.85
N PRO A 120 13.41 2.79 1.26
CA PRO A 120 12.14 3.44 1.58
C PRO A 120 10.95 2.48 1.49
N ARG A 121 10.09 2.50 2.50
CA ARG A 121 8.99 1.54 2.68
C ARG A 121 7.64 2.25 2.71
N ILE A 122 6.75 1.78 1.86
CA ILE A 122 5.37 2.24 1.76
C ILE A 122 4.47 1.14 2.32
N HIS A 123 3.57 1.45 3.23
CA HIS A 123 2.55 0.51 3.72
C HIS A 123 1.17 1.00 3.29
N PHE A 124 0.47 0.20 2.51
CA PHE A 124 -0.85 0.55 1.96
C PHE A 124 -1.87 -0.54 2.24
N GLY A 125 -3.09 -0.12 2.60
CA GLY A 125 -4.25 -1.01 2.74
C GLY A 125 -5.52 -0.36 2.21
N VAL A 126 -6.46 -1.20 1.78
CA VAL A 126 -7.77 -0.77 1.27
C VAL A 126 -8.80 -0.83 2.40
N GLY A 127 -9.59 0.25 2.57
CA GLY A 127 -10.60 0.32 3.63
C GLY A 127 -10.02 0.37 5.04
N THR A 128 -8.78 0.82 5.18
CA THR A 128 -7.99 0.78 6.42
C THR A 128 -8.02 2.06 7.23
N GLY A 129 -8.99 2.96 6.98
CA GLY A 129 -9.07 4.25 7.68
C GLY A 129 -9.01 4.13 9.22
N GLU A 130 -9.70 3.13 9.80
CA GLU A 130 -9.69 2.87 11.24
C GLU A 130 -8.43 2.14 11.71
N LEU A 131 -7.66 1.56 10.79
CA LEU A 131 -6.42 0.85 11.08
C LEU A 131 -5.17 1.71 10.93
N LEU A 132 -5.28 2.92 10.38
CA LEU A 132 -4.13 3.80 10.10
C LEU A 132 -3.19 3.96 11.30
N PRO A 133 -3.67 4.18 12.55
CA PRO A 133 -2.79 4.25 13.71
C PRO A 133 -1.97 2.97 13.91
N ALA A 134 -2.62 1.82 13.88
CA ALA A 134 -1.96 0.53 14.09
C ALA A 134 -1.02 0.17 12.92
N MET A 135 -1.42 0.45 11.68
CA MET A 135 -0.58 0.23 10.50
C MET A 135 0.68 1.10 10.52
N SER A 136 0.55 2.35 10.97
CA SER A 136 1.67 3.27 11.11
C SER A 136 2.73 2.77 12.10
N GLU A 137 2.33 2.05 13.15
CA GLU A 137 3.25 1.44 14.11
C GLU A 137 4.10 0.29 13.52
N ALA A 138 3.75 -0.21 12.33
CA ALA A 138 4.58 -1.20 11.64
C ALA A 138 5.93 -0.63 11.16
N GLY A 139 6.08 0.70 11.09
CA GLY A 139 7.37 1.38 10.91
C GLY A 139 7.74 1.66 9.44
N SER A 140 6.74 1.89 8.57
CA SER A 140 6.99 2.45 7.23
C SER A 140 7.24 3.96 7.28
N GLU A 141 8.07 4.48 6.39
CA GLU A 141 8.29 5.91 6.21
C GLU A 141 7.13 6.59 5.51
N VAL A 142 6.45 5.83 4.63
CA VAL A 142 5.32 6.32 3.84
C VAL A 142 4.07 5.52 4.19
N MET A 143 2.98 6.22 4.51
CA MET A 143 1.67 5.60 4.67
C MET A 143 0.81 5.84 3.42
N GLY A 144 0.44 4.76 2.75
CA GLY A 144 -0.53 4.80 1.67
C GLY A 144 -1.95 4.91 2.21
N VAL A 145 -2.70 5.87 1.71
CA VAL A 145 -4.05 6.22 2.17
C VAL A 145 -5.08 5.84 1.12
N ASP A 146 -6.09 5.11 1.54
CA ASP A 146 -7.27 4.76 0.73
C ASP A 146 -8.12 6.03 0.45
N TYR A 147 -8.76 6.10 -0.73
CA TYR A 147 -9.53 7.27 -1.18
C TYR A 147 -10.70 7.68 -0.27
N ARG A 148 -11.09 6.81 0.68
CA ARG A 148 -12.22 7.08 1.60
C ARG A 148 -11.85 8.00 2.76
N VAL A 149 -10.55 8.24 3.00
CA VAL A 149 -10.07 9.03 4.12
C VAL A 149 -9.46 10.33 3.61
N PRO A 150 -9.92 11.52 4.02
CA PRO A 150 -9.25 12.77 3.71
C PRO A 150 -7.78 12.77 4.16
N MET A 151 -6.88 13.35 3.35
CA MET A 151 -5.44 13.28 3.62
C MET A 151 -5.03 13.98 4.91
N ASP A 152 -5.65 15.11 5.25
CA ASP A 152 -5.42 15.83 6.51
C ASP A 152 -5.90 15.03 7.74
N ALA A 153 -7.01 14.31 7.63
CA ALA A 153 -7.49 13.42 8.68
C ALA A 153 -6.62 12.16 8.82
N ALA A 154 -6.06 11.65 7.71
CA ALA A 154 -5.10 10.55 7.77
C ALA A 154 -3.79 10.99 8.44
N ALA A 155 -3.30 12.19 8.13
CA ALA A 155 -2.08 12.76 8.71
C ALA A 155 -2.13 12.83 10.24
N GLU A 156 -3.27 13.18 10.82
CA GLU A 156 -3.47 13.22 12.28
C GLU A 156 -3.40 11.85 12.98
N ARG A 157 -3.57 10.76 12.21
CA ARG A 157 -3.68 9.40 12.74
C ARG A 157 -2.40 8.57 12.63
N VAL A 158 -1.41 9.05 11.89
CA VAL A 158 -0.20 8.28 11.58
C VAL A 158 1.06 8.95 12.11
N SER A 159 2.10 8.16 12.37
CA SER A 159 3.43 8.64 12.70
C SER A 159 4.34 8.79 11.47
N ALA A 160 3.92 8.25 10.32
CA ALA A 160 4.64 8.39 9.05
C ALA A 160 4.68 9.87 8.62
N ARG A 161 5.86 10.33 8.20
CA ARG A 161 6.06 11.74 7.81
C ARG A 161 5.71 12.02 6.34
N VAL A 162 5.44 10.97 5.56
CA VAL A 162 5.02 11.07 4.15
C VAL A 162 3.74 10.28 3.95
N LEU A 163 2.77 10.87 3.27
CA LEU A 163 1.56 10.17 2.83
C LEU A 163 1.60 9.91 1.33
N GLN A 164 1.03 8.78 0.91
CA GLN A 164 0.82 8.45 -0.51
C GLN A 164 -0.67 8.27 -0.79
N GLY A 165 -1.15 8.85 -1.87
CA GLY A 165 -2.55 8.71 -2.31
C GLY A 165 -3.12 10.04 -2.74
N ASN A 166 -4.44 10.20 -2.78
CA ASN A 166 -5.45 9.15 -2.61
C ASN A 166 -6.65 9.42 -3.56
N LEU A 167 -6.31 9.78 -4.81
CA LEU A 167 -7.36 10.04 -5.82
C LEU A 167 -8.24 8.80 -6.00
N ASP A 168 -9.56 8.98 -5.90
CA ASP A 168 -10.51 7.92 -6.17
C ASP A 168 -10.40 7.47 -7.65
N PRO A 169 -10.11 6.19 -7.94
CA PRO A 169 -10.04 5.69 -9.30
C PRO A 169 -11.30 5.94 -10.13
N ALA A 170 -12.46 6.06 -9.49
CA ALA A 170 -13.72 6.36 -10.17
C ALA A 170 -13.73 7.76 -10.80
N MET A 171 -12.90 8.70 -10.31
CA MET A 171 -12.79 10.04 -10.91
C MET A 171 -12.25 10.00 -12.34
N LEU A 172 -11.47 8.98 -12.69
CA LEU A 172 -10.96 8.80 -14.05
C LEU A 172 -12.06 8.58 -15.11
N PHE A 173 -13.27 8.23 -14.67
CA PHE A 173 -14.46 8.08 -15.53
C PHE A 173 -15.32 9.36 -15.60
N ALA A 174 -15.06 10.34 -14.75
CA ALA A 174 -15.88 11.55 -14.62
C ALA A 174 -15.42 12.72 -15.49
N GLY A 175 -14.29 12.58 -16.20
CA GLY A 175 -13.69 13.59 -17.06
C GLY A 175 -12.72 14.52 -16.33
N ASP A 176 -11.99 15.29 -17.12
CA ASP A 176 -10.82 16.07 -16.66
C ASP A 176 -11.17 17.14 -15.61
N ASP A 177 -12.33 17.78 -15.72
CA ASP A 177 -12.77 18.81 -14.75
C ASP A 177 -13.01 18.20 -13.36
N ALA A 178 -13.58 17.00 -13.30
CA ALA A 178 -13.80 16.28 -12.04
C ALA A 178 -12.46 15.84 -11.42
N VAL A 179 -11.53 15.34 -12.24
CA VAL A 179 -10.18 15.01 -11.80
C VAL A 179 -9.47 16.25 -11.26
N ARG A 180 -9.51 17.38 -11.97
CA ARG A 180 -8.92 18.65 -11.54
C ARG A 180 -9.48 19.13 -10.20
N GLN A 181 -10.78 19.05 -10.01
CA GLN A 181 -11.39 19.41 -8.74
C GLN A 181 -10.98 18.48 -7.60
N ALA A 182 -10.89 17.16 -7.84
CA ALA A 182 -10.44 16.19 -6.86
C ALA A 182 -8.97 16.41 -6.48
N VAL A 183 -8.11 16.68 -7.46
CA VAL A 183 -6.70 17.02 -7.24
C VAL A 183 -6.56 18.26 -6.36
N ARG A 184 -7.29 19.35 -6.64
CA ARG A 184 -7.29 20.55 -5.81
C ARG A 184 -7.76 20.28 -4.38
N THR A 185 -8.76 19.43 -4.20
CA THR A 185 -9.26 19.04 -2.88
C THR A 185 -8.20 18.33 -2.09
N ILE A 186 -7.59 17.27 -2.66
CA ILE A 186 -6.52 16.50 -2.03
C ILE A 186 -5.33 17.40 -1.70
N ARG A 187 -4.93 18.27 -2.63
CA ARG A 187 -3.84 19.23 -2.39
C ARG A 187 -4.13 20.13 -1.19
N GLY A 188 -5.34 20.70 -1.10
CA GLY A 188 -5.72 21.53 0.04
C GLY A 188 -5.72 20.78 1.37
N GLU A 189 -6.04 19.47 1.37
CA GLU A 189 -5.93 18.61 2.54
C GLU A 189 -4.45 18.39 2.93
N VAL A 190 -3.60 18.10 1.94
CA VAL A 190 -2.14 17.92 2.14
C VAL A 190 -1.50 19.21 2.66
N ASP A 191 -1.86 20.35 2.10
CA ASP A 191 -1.33 21.66 2.54
C ASP A 191 -1.71 21.95 3.99
N ARG A 192 -2.96 21.68 4.40
CA ARG A 192 -3.37 21.81 5.81
C ARG A 192 -2.57 20.89 6.74
N ALA A 193 -2.31 19.66 6.32
CA ALA A 193 -1.50 18.72 7.11
C ALA A 193 -0.04 19.18 7.24
N ARG A 194 0.54 19.75 6.18
CA ARG A 194 1.88 20.35 6.19
C ARG A 194 1.95 21.59 7.08
N GLU A 195 0.97 22.48 7.00
CA GLU A 195 0.89 23.68 7.83
C GLU A 195 0.81 23.34 9.33
N ARG A 196 0.15 22.25 9.71
CA ARG A 196 0.14 21.74 11.08
C ARG A 196 1.45 21.06 11.49
N GLY A 197 2.31 20.73 10.52
CA GLY A 197 3.54 19.98 10.75
C GLY A 197 3.33 18.48 10.97
N ASP A 198 2.17 17.93 10.56
CA ASP A 198 1.86 16.51 10.69
C ASP A 198 2.67 15.67 9.70
N ILE A 199 2.89 16.21 8.50
CA ILE A 199 3.64 15.53 7.43
C ILE A 199 4.67 16.47 6.77
N ASP A 200 5.72 15.87 6.18
CA ASP A 200 6.75 16.57 5.42
C ASP A 200 6.55 16.46 3.91
N GLY A 201 5.88 15.39 3.45
CA GLY A 201 5.76 15.06 2.04
C GLY A 201 4.47 14.36 1.65
N HIS A 202 4.19 14.43 0.34
CA HIS A 202 3.08 13.73 -0.29
C HIS A 202 3.53 13.12 -1.62
N ILE A 203 3.12 11.88 -1.86
CA ILE A 203 3.33 11.16 -3.11
C ILE A 203 1.94 10.96 -3.75
N TRP A 204 1.74 11.53 -4.93
CA TRP A 204 0.50 11.33 -5.67
C TRP A 204 0.31 9.87 -6.10
N ASN A 205 -0.85 9.33 -5.82
CA ASN A 205 -1.28 8.01 -6.26
C ASN A 205 -2.81 7.93 -6.26
N LEU A 206 -3.34 6.90 -6.89
CA LEU A 206 -4.73 6.51 -6.66
C LEU A 206 -4.89 5.92 -5.26
N GLY A 207 -6.04 6.14 -4.64
CA GLY A 207 -6.38 5.55 -3.34
C GLY A 207 -6.89 4.10 -3.41
N HIS A 208 -6.76 3.47 -4.58
CA HIS A 208 -7.05 2.06 -4.87
C HIS A 208 -6.46 1.69 -6.23
N GLY A 209 -6.41 0.41 -6.58
CA GLY A 209 -6.05 -0.01 -7.93
C GLY A 209 -7.01 0.53 -8.99
N VAL A 210 -6.52 0.72 -10.22
CA VAL A 210 -7.35 1.09 -11.37
C VAL A 210 -8.46 0.08 -11.62
N LEU A 211 -9.60 0.55 -12.07
CA LEU A 211 -10.71 -0.33 -12.44
C LEU A 211 -10.43 -1.00 -13.80
N PRO A 212 -10.89 -2.24 -14.02
CA PRO A 212 -10.56 -3.00 -15.24
C PRO A 212 -10.90 -2.31 -16.56
N THR A 213 -11.88 -1.40 -16.54
CA THR A 213 -12.34 -0.65 -17.72
C THR A 213 -11.79 0.78 -17.78
N THR A 214 -10.79 1.12 -16.95
CA THR A 214 -10.15 2.43 -16.98
C THR A 214 -9.41 2.65 -18.30
N ASP A 215 -9.70 3.76 -18.96
CA ASP A 215 -8.96 4.19 -20.14
C ASP A 215 -7.53 4.61 -19.74
N ALA A 216 -6.53 4.03 -20.40
CA ALA A 216 -5.13 4.34 -20.14
C ALA A 216 -4.81 5.84 -20.35
N GLU A 217 -5.46 6.48 -21.34
CA GLU A 217 -5.28 7.91 -21.58
C GLU A 217 -5.85 8.78 -20.46
N ALA A 218 -6.89 8.31 -19.75
CA ALA A 218 -7.42 9.03 -18.59
C ALA A 218 -6.37 9.08 -17.44
N ILE A 219 -5.56 8.04 -17.28
CA ILE A 219 -4.45 8.04 -16.32
C ILE A 219 -3.40 9.08 -16.73
N THR A 220 -3.02 9.09 -18.01
CA THR A 220 -2.05 10.06 -18.54
C THR A 220 -2.53 11.50 -18.35
N ARG A 221 -3.81 11.78 -18.65
CA ARG A 221 -4.40 13.10 -18.41
C ARG A 221 -4.43 13.47 -16.92
N ALA A 222 -4.76 12.52 -16.04
CA ALA A 222 -4.74 12.76 -14.60
C ALA A 222 -3.33 13.13 -14.10
N VAL A 223 -2.29 12.45 -14.58
CA VAL A 223 -0.88 12.81 -14.28
C VAL A 223 -0.56 14.22 -14.76
N SER A 224 -0.97 14.58 -15.99
CA SER A 224 -0.77 15.94 -16.50
C SER A 224 -1.48 17.00 -15.64
N ILE A 225 -2.73 16.74 -15.23
CA ILE A 225 -3.49 17.62 -14.34
C ILE A 225 -2.78 17.79 -12.99
N ILE A 226 -2.26 16.71 -12.40
CA ILE A 226 -1.51 16.78 -11.16
C ILE A 226 -0.28 17.70 -11.30
N HIS A 227 0.45 17.59 -12.39
CA HIS A 227 1.61 18.45 -12.66
C HIS A 227 1.26 19.91 -12.93
N GLU A 228 0.09 20.17 -13.52
CA GLU A 228 -0.40 21.53 -13.75
C GLU A 228 -0.86 22.23 -12.46
N GLU A 229 -1.47 21.48 -11.56
CA GLU A 229 -2.01 21.99 -10.29
C GLU A 229 -0.95 21.94 -9.16
N GLY A 230 0.12 21.18 -9.33
CA GLY A 230 1.23 21.01 -8.37
C GLY A 230 2.29 22.06 -8.54
#